data_399c903889337f2eee974e0008299695
#
_entry.id   399c903889337f2eee974e0008299695
#
_cell.length_a   1.000
_cell.length_b   1.000
_cell.length_c   1.000
_cell.angle_alpha   90.00
_cell.angle_beta   90.00
_cell.angle_gamma   90.00
#
_symmetry.space_group_name_H-M   'P 1'
#
loop_
_entity.id
_entity.type
_entity.pdbx_description
1 polymer ?
#
loop_
_entity_poly.entity_id
_entity_poly.type
_entity_poly.pdbx_seq_one_letter_code
_entity_poly.pdbx_strand_id
1 'polypeptide(L)'
;MIIDCHGHYTTEPKDLHRFRKEQTAAANAKDKAAMPARAGLKMSDDEIKESIQQNQLKLQRERSTDLTIFSPRASGMGHHIGDESVSQDWTQICNDLIHRVVTLFPKNFIGVCQLPQSQGVSPAHSIAELERCVKMGFVGCNLNPDPSGGYFNAPPLTDKWWYPFYEKMVELDVPAMIHVSGSCNPNFHATGAHYINGDTTAFMQFLTSDLFKDFPTLKFIISHGGGADRKSTRLNSSHMSESRMPSS
;
A
#
# COMPACT_ATOMS: atom_id res chain seq x y z
N MET A 1 0.15 -17.08 -19.23
CA MET A 1 -0.59 -16.14 -18.34
C MET A 1 0.40 -15.11 -17.84
N ILE A 2 0.09 -13.83 -18.03
CA ILE A 2 0.87 -12.68 -17.55
C ILE A 2 0.05 -12.01 -16.46
N ILE A 3 0.60 -11.94 -15.25
CA ILE A 3 -0.03 -11.32 -14.08
C ILE A 3 0.75 -10.05 -13.73
N ASP A 4 0.07 -8.91 -13.79
CA ASP A 4 0.59 -7.66 -13.24
C ASP A 4 0.32 -7.64 -11.72
N CYS A 5 1.37 -7.72 -10.92
CA CYS A 5 1.24 -7.77 -9.46
C CYS A 5 1.21 -6.39 -8.79
N HIS A 6 1.30 -5.29 -9.55
CA HIS A 6 1.41 -3.93 -9.02
C HIS A 6 0.46 -2.95 -9.74
N GLY A 7 -0.83 -3.25 -9.68
CA GLY A 7 -1.85 -2.38 -10.24
C GLY A 7 -2.50 -1.45 -9.22
N HIS A 8 -2.76 -0.22 -9.64
CA HIS A 8 -3.50 0.76 -8.85
C HIS A 8 -4.66 1.38 -9.61
N TYR A 9 -5.76 1.69 -8.92
CA TYR A 9 -6.84 2.46 -9.50
C TYR A 9 -6.44 3.94 -9.55
N THR A 10 -5.84 4.37 -10.66
CA THR A 10 -5.32 5.74 -10.83
C THR A 10 -6.30 6.69 -11.52
N THR A 11 -7.39 6.15 -12.03
CA THR A 11 -8.45 6.88 -12.74
C THR A 11 -9.79 6.81 -11.99
N GLU A 12 -9.69 6.92 -10.66
CA GLU A 12 -10.83 6.83 -9.76
C GLU A 12 -11.90 7.90 -10.08
N PRO A 13 -13.17 7.65 -9.73
CA PRO A 13 -14.26 8.59 -9.90
C PRO A 13 -13.96 9.97 -9.32
N LYS A 14 -14.42 11.03 -10.01
CA LYS A 14 -14.15 12.42 -9.61
C LYS A 14 -14.68 12.76 -8.22
N ASP A 15 -15.80 12.14 -7.84
CA ASP A 15 -16.42 12.39 -6.54
C ASP A 15 -15.56 11.86 -5.37
N LEU A 16 -14.78 10.79 -5.59
CA LEU A 16 -13.79 10.31 -4.63
C LEU A 16 -12.72 11.37 -4.34
N HIS A 17 -12.23 12.05 -5.39
CA HIS A 17 -11.25 13.13 -5.25
C HIS A 17 -11.83 14.34 -4.51
N ARG A 18 -13.10 14.72 -4.81
CA ARG A 18 -13.82 15.76 -4.09
C ARG A 18 -13.90 15.43 -2.60
N PHE A 19 -14.38 14.22 -2.28
CA PHE A 19 -14.51 13.74 -0.91
C PHE A 19 -13.18 13.83 -0.16
N ARG A 20 -12.09 13.29 -0.75
CA ARG A 20 -10.76 13.32 -0.10
C ARG A 20 -10.25 14.74 0.10
N LYS A 21 -10.50 15.64 -0.84
CA LYS A 21 -10.12 17.05 -0.72
C LYS A 21 -10.84 17.71 0.47
N GLU A 22 -12.14 17.50 0.60
CA GLU A 22 -12.94 18.02 1.72
C GLU A 22 -12.50 17.42 3.06
N GLN A 23 -12.30 16.10 3.11
CA GLN A 23 -11.80 15.39 4.29
C GLN A 23 -10.41 15.92 4.72
N THR A 24 -9.50 16.13 3.77
CA THR A 24 -8.18 16.67 4.05
C THR A 24 -8.26 18.11 4.58
N ALA A 25 -9.11 18.95 4.00
CA ALA A 25 -9.28 20.32 4.44
C ALA A 25 -9.85 20.37 5.88
N ALA A 26 -10.86 19.56 6.18
CA ALA A 26 -11.45 19.45 7.50
C ALA A 26 -10.43 18.93 8.54
N ALA A 27 -9.65 17.90 8.18
CA ALA A 27 -8.61 17.33 9.04
C ALA A 27 -7.52 18.37 9.37
N ASN A 28 -7.04 19.10 8.37
CA ASN A 28 -6.02 20.14 8.53
C ASN A 28 -6.53 21.32 9.39
N ALA A 29 -7.81 21.68 9.23
CA ALA A 29 -8.48 22.69 10.06
C ALA A 29 -8.84 22.19 11.45
N LYS A 30 -8.71 20.89 11.74
CA LYS A 30 -9.19 20.21 12.95
C LYS A 30 -10.69 20.41 13.20
N ASP A 31 -11.45 20.58 12.11
CA ASP A 31 -12.89 20.80 12.13
C ASP A 31 -13.65 19.50 11.89
N LYS A 32 -14.02 18.83 12.97
CA LYS A 32 -14.77 17.57 12.89
C LYS A 32 -16.18 17.74 12.31
N ALA A 33 -16.78 18.93 12.43
CA ALA A 33 -18.11 19.19 11.89
C ALA A 33 -18.11 19.37 10.36
N ALA A 34 -16.97 19.75 9.80
CA ALA A 34 -16.77 19.89 8.35
C ALA A 34 -16.38 18.57 7.65
N MET A 35 -16.21 17.45 8.40
CA MET A 35 -15.88 16.17 7.80
C MET A 35 -16.99 15.70 6.86
N PRO A 36 -16.68 15.34 5.60
CA PRO A 36 -17.68 14.86 4.68
C PRO A 36 -18.26 13.51 5.11
N ALA A 37 -19.58 13.37 5.02
CA ALA A 37 -20.24 12.10 5.33
C ALA A 37 -20.15 11.14 4.15
N ARG A 38 -19.85 9.85 4.39
CA ARG A 38 -19.81 8.80 3.35
C ARG A 38 -21.10 8.72 2.52
N ALA A 39 -22.26 8.98 3.13
CA ALA A 39 -23.54 8.99 2.44
C ALA A 39 -23.64 10.06 1.33
N GLY A 40 -22.77 11.08 1.38
CA GLY A 40 -22.66 12.09 0.33
C GLY A 40 -21.79 11.68 -0.86
N LEU A 41 -21.09 10.56 -0.78
CA LEU A 41 -20.20 10.06 -1.82
C LEU A 41 -21.01 9.38 -2.94
N LYS A 42 -20.94 9.94 -4.15
CA LYS A 42 -21.70 9.45 -5.31
C LYS A 42 -20.74 8.88 -6.35
N MET A 43 -20.70 7.58 -6.45
CA MET A 43 -19.93 6.86 -7.48
C MET A 43 -20.81 5.76 -8.05
N SER A 44 -21.23 5.89 -9.31
CA SER A 44 -22.05 4.88 -9.99
C SER A 44 -21.18 3.74 -10.52
N ASP A 45 -21.77 2.55 -10.69
CA ASP A 45 -21.09 1.44 -11.35
C ASP A 45 -20.80 1.73 -12.83
N ASP A 46 -21.61 2.56 -13.48
CA ASP A 46 -21.39 2.93 -14.88
C ASP A 46 -20.16 3.85 -15.01
N GLU A 47 -19.98 4.82 -14.10
CA GLU A 47 -18.77 5.65 -14.06
C GLU A 47 -17.52 4.79 -13.80
N ILE A 48 -17.58 3.81 -12.89
CA ILE A 48 -16.49 2.87 -12.63
C ILE A 48 -16.20 2.03 -13.87
N LYS A 49 -17.23 1.46 -14.52
CA LYS A 49 -17.07 0.68 -15.75
C LYS A 49 -16.43 1.48 -16.86
N GLU A 50 -16.90 2.69 -17.11
CA GLU A 50 -16.34 3.56 -18.12
C GLU A 50 -14.85 3.85 -17.85
N SER A 51 -14.51 4.27 -16.63
CA SER A 51 -13.13 4.55 -16.22
C SER A 51 -12.23 3.33 -16.42
N ILE A 52 -12.62 2.17 -15.94
CA ILE A 52 -11.84 0.93 -16.03
C ILE A 52 -11.67 0.48 -17.48
N GLN A 53 -12.73 0.53 -18.29
CA GLN A 53 -12.70 0.11 -19.70
C GLN A 53 -11.79 0.99 -20.54
N GLN A 54 -11.83 2.29 -20.33
CA GLN A 54 -11.06 3.28 -21.11
C GLN A 54 -9.58 3.30 -20.71
N ASN A 55 -9.23 2.86 -19.50
CA ASN A 55 -7.88 2.95 -18.96
C ASN A 55 -7.27 1.57 -18.66
N GLN A 56 -7.59 0.95 -17.52
CA GLN A 56 -6.91 -0.26 -17.06
C GLN A 56 -7.10 -1.45 -18.00
N LEU A 57 -8.31 -1.71 -18.48
CA LEU A 57 -8.56 -2.80 -19.43
C LEU A 57 -7.94 -2.53 -20.80
N LYS A 58 -7.86 -1.27 -21.21
CA LYS A 58 -7.14 -0.89 -22.43
C LYS A 58 -5.66 -1.24 -22.30
N LEU A 59 -5.03 -0.84 -21.19
CA LEU A 59 -3.62 -1.15 -20.92
C LEU A 59 -3.36 -2.66 -20.78
N GLN A 60 -4.26 -3.42 -20.15
CA GLN A 60 -4.15 -4.88 -20.09
C GLN A 60 -4.11 -5.49 -21.50
N ARG A 61 -5.00 -5.07 -22.39
CA ARG A 61 -5.02 -5.55 -23.78
C ARG A 61 -3.75 -5.17 -24.53
N GLU A 62 -3.31 -3.92 -24.42
CA GLU A 62 -2.10 -3.43 -25.11
C GLU A 62 -0.83 -4.14 -24.63
N ARG A 63 -0.77 -4.58 -23.37
CA ARG A 63 0.38 -5.24 -22.76
C ARG A 63 0.26 -6.77 -22.72
N SER A 64 -0.82 -7.32 -23.24
CA SER A 64 -1.13 -8.76 -23.15
C SER A 64 -1.14 -9.28 -21.70
N THR A 65 -1.56 -8.43 -20.74
CA THR A 65 -1.72 -8.80 -19.35
C THR A 65 -3.05 -9.51 -19.16
N ASP A 66 -3.03 -10.72 -18.60
CA ASP A 66 -4.22 -11.52 -18.39
C ASP A 66 -4.98 -11.11 -17.12
N LEU A 67 -4.25 -10.72 -16.08
CA LEU A 67 -4.79 -10.43 -14.76
C LEU A 67 -3.97 -9.32 -14.09
N THR A 68 -4.63 -8.43 -13.36
CA THR A 68 -3.96 -7.42 -12.51
C THR A 68 -4.36 -7.60 -11.06
N ILE A 69 -3.38 -7.71 -10.17
CA ILE A 69 -3.55 -7.57 -8.72
C ILE A 69 -3.72 -6.09 -8.43
N PHE A 70 -4.91 -5.69 -7.98
CA PHE A 70 -5.40 -4.32 -8.06
C PHE A 70 -5.70 -3.73 -6.70
N SER A 71 -5.17 -2.55 -6.43
CA SER A 71 -5.29 -1.85 -5.15
C SER A 71 -5.73 -0.40 -5.31
N PRO A 72 -6.21 0.25 -4.23
CA PRO A 72 -6.33 1.70 -4.20
C PRO A 72 -5.00 2.38 -4.51
N ARG A 73 -5.05 3.59 -5.06
CA ARG A 73 -3.84 4.36 -5.39
C ARG A 73 -3.03 4.71 -4.15
N ALA A 74 -1.86 4.11 -4.00
CA ALA A 74 -1.01 4.26 -2.82
C ALA A 74 -0.64 5.73 -2.53
N SER A 75 -0.32 6.54 -3.58
CA SER A 75 -0.03 7.97 -3.43
C SER A 75 -1.18 8.78 -2.83
N GLY A 76 -2.42 8.31 -3.01
CA GLY A 76 -3.63 8.98 -2.52
C GLY A 76 -3.99 8.65 -1.07
N MET A 77 -3.31 7.68 -0.43
CA MET A 77 -3.66 7.26 0.92
C MET A 77 -3.39 8.33 1.97
N GLY A 78 -2.21 8.99 1.91
CA GLY A 78 -1.92 10.12 2.79
C GLY A 78 -2.11 9.82 4.27
N HIS A 79 -1.44 8.78 4.78
CA HIS A 79 -1.57 8.30 6.17
C HIS A 79 -1.19 9.34 7.24
N HIS A 80 -0.48 10.40 6.84
CA HIS A 80 -0.14 11.55 7.68
C HIS A 80 -1.27 12.59 7.82
N ILE A 81 -2.38 12.42 7.07
CA ILE A 81 -3.51 13.37 7.06
C ILE A 81 -4.51 12.99 8.15
N GLY A 82 -4.70 13.90 9.09
CA GLY A 82 -5.66 13.73 10.18
C GLY A 82 -5.20 12.71 11.24
N ASP A 83 -6.18 12.16 11.93
CA ASP A 83 -5.99 11.12 12.94
C ASP A 83 -6.31 9.72 12.40
N GLU A 84 -6.23 8.73 13.28
CA GLU A 84 -6.53 7.34 12.98
C GLU A 84 -7.94 7.16 12.37
N SER A 85 -8.94 7.90 12.86
CA SER A 85 -10.32 7.79 12.37
C SER A 85 -10.45 8.24 10.92
N VAL A 86 -9.72 9.29 10.53
CA VAL A 86 -9.65 9.79 9.15
C VAL A 86 -8.99 8.77 8.24
N SER A 87 -7.89 8.17 8.70
CA SER A 87 -7.19 7.12 7.94
C SER A 87 -8.08 5.88 7.75
N GLN A 88 -8.77 5.46 8.80
CA GLN A 88 -9.67 4.31 8.77
C GLN A 88 -10.85 4.54 7.82
N ASP A 89 -11.51 5.70 7.93
CA ASP A 89 -12.63 6.06 7.06
C ASP A 89 -12.22 6.07 5.57
N TRP A 90 -11.12 6.75 5.27
CA TRP A 90 -10.60 6.84 3.91
C TRP A 90 -10.19 5.49 3.33
N THR A 91 -9.48 4.68 4.12
CA THR A 91 -9.01 3.36 3.69
C THR A 91 -10.19 2.44 3.37
N GLN A 92 -11.21 2.41 4.20
CA GLN A 92 -12.41 1.59 3.95
C GLN A 92 -13.14 2.02 2.68
N ILE A 93 -13.31 3.33 2.45
CA ILE A 93 -13.92 3.85 1.21
C ILE A 93 -13.12 3.37 -0.01
N CYS A 94 -11.81 3.48 0.02
CA CYS A 94 -10.95 3.06 -1.09
C CYS A 94 -10.98 1.54 -1.31
N ASN A 95 -10.94 0.74 -0.26
CA ASN A 95 -11.02 -0.72 -0.36
C ASN A 95 -12.39 -1.19 -0.87
N ASP A 96 -13.48 -0.56 -0.41
CA ASP A 96 -14.83 -0.85 -0.91
C ASP A 96 -14.96 -0.54 -2.40
N LEU A 97 -14.32 0.52 -2.88
CA LEU A 97 -14.26 0.83 -4.31
C LEU A 97 -13.51 -0.24 -5.11
N ILE A 98 -12.37 -0.74 -4.62
CA ILE A 98 -11.65 -1.84 -5.26
C ILE A 98 -12.50 -3.12 -5.27
N HIS A 99 -13.19 -3.43 -4.19
CA HIS A 99 -14.10 -4.59 -4.15
C HIS A 99 -15.20 -4.48 -5.22
N ARG A 100 -15.78 -3.28 -5.43
CA ARG A 100 -16.73 -3.04 -6.52
C ARG A 100 -16.09 -3.28 -7.90
N VAL A 101 -14.86 -2.79 -8.14
CA VAL A 101 -14.16 -3.02 -9.41
C VAL A 101 -13.95 -4.52 -9.65
N VAL A 102 -13.47 -5.27 -8.66
CA VAL A 102 -13.26 -6.72 -8.77
C VAL A 102 -14.58 -7.44 -9.04
N THR A 103 -15.66 -7.02 -8.39
CA THR A 103 -17.01 -7.59 -8.62
C THR A 103 -17.52 -7.32 -10.03
N LEU A 104 -17.24 -6.14 -10.59
CA LEU A 104 -17.64 -5.76 -11.95
C LEU A 104 -16.78 -6.44 -13.03
N PHE A 105 -15.51 -6.74 -12.73
CA PHE A 105 -14.54 -7.29 -13.68
C PHE A 105 -13.73 -8.46 -13.09
N PRO A 106 -14.41 -9.56 -12.67
CA PRO A 106 -13.77 -10.64 -11.90
C PRO A 106 -12.76 -11.48 -12.69
N LYS A 107 -12.74 -11.35 -14.01
CA LYS A 107 -11.76 -12.04 -14.88
C LYS A 107 -10.47 -11.22 -15.08
N ASN A 108 -10.49 -9.94 -14.72
CA ASN A 108 -9.40 -9.00 -15.02
C ASN A 108 -8.66 -8.55 -13.76
N PHE A 109 -9.34 -8.54 -12.61
CA PHE A 109 -8.78 -7.98 -11.38
C PHE A 109 -8.96 -8.90 -10.18
N ILE A 110 -7.94 -8.92 -9.32
CA ILE A 110 -7.99 -9.48 -7.96
C ILE A 110 -7.63 -8.36 -6.99
N GLY A 111 -8.38 -8.22 -5.91
CA GLY A 111 -8.21 -7.11 -4.96
C GLY A 111 -7.05 -7.29 -3.99
N VAL A 112 -6.31 -6.22 -3.77
CA VAL A 112 -5.35 -6.01 -2.66
C VAL A 112 -5.76 -4.76 -1.91
N CYS A 113 -5.80 -4.82 -0.58
CA CYS A 113 -6.27 -3.71 0.23
C CYS A 113 -5.13 -2.75 0.62
N GLN A 114 -5.50 -1.51 0.89
CA GLN A 114 -4.70 -0.59 1.68
C GLN A 114 -5.02 -0.79 3.17
N LEU A 115 -4.10 -0.39 4.04
CA LEU A 115 -4.24 -0.50 5.49
C LEU A 115 -4.50 0.89 6.10
N PRO A 116 -5.35 1.01 7.14
CA PRO A 116 -5.61 2.26 7.83
C PRO A 116 -4.46 2.60 8.79
N GLN A 117 -3.29 2.86 8.23
CA GLN A 117 -2.12 3.24 9.01
C GLN A 117 -2.17 4.73 9.36
N SER A 118 -1.58 5.08 10.50
CA SER A 118 -1.41 6.47 10.94
C SER A 118 -0.12 6.61 11.73
N GLN A 119 0.47 7.80 11.71
CA GLN A 119 1.70 8.08 12.41
C GLN A 119 1.55 7.80 13.92
N GLY A 120 2.46 7.00 14.48
CA GLY A 120 2.49 6.67 15.92
C GLY A 120 1.40 5.68 16.39
N VAL A 121 0.53 5.23 15.49
CA VAL A 121 -0.52 4.24 15.79
C VAL A 121 0.00 2.84 15.46
N SER A 122 -0.20 1.90 16.40
CA SER A 122 0.24 0.51 16.22
C SER A 122 -0.36 -0.12 14.96
N PRO A 123 0.41 -0.86 14.15
CA PRO A 123 -0.10 -1.58 12.99
C PRO A 123 -1.17 -2.63 13.35
N ALA A 124 -1.25 -3.04 14.61
CA ALA A 124 -2.32 -3.91 15.09
C ALA A 124 -3.73 -3.34 14.87
N HIS A 125 -3.87 -2.02 14.83
CA HIS A 125 -5.13 -1.34 14.51
C HIS A 125 -5.60 -1.57 13.07
N SER A 126 -4.68 -1.99 12.18
CA SER A 126 -5.02 -2.34 10.79
C SER A 126 -5.54 -3.77 10.63
N ILE A 127 -5.46 -4.62 11.65
CA ILE A 127 -5.82 -6.05 11.59
C ILE A 127 -7.29 -6.23 11.21
N ALA A 128 -8.18 -5.49 11.84
CA ALA A 128 -9.63 -5.61 11.57
C ALA A 128 -9.99 -5.31 10.10
N GLU A 129 -9.33 -4.31 9.49
CA GLU A 129 -9.53 -3.98 8.09
C GLU A 129 -8.91 -5.04 7.17
N LEU A 130 -7.74 -5.59 7.50
CA LEU A 130 -7.15 -6.70 6.76
C LEU A 130 -8.08 -7.90 6.75
N GLU A 131 -8.59 -8.31 7.92
CA GLU A 131 -9.55 -9.43 8.03
C GLU A 131 -10.83 -9.17 7.23
N ARG A 132 -11.36 -7.95 7.30
CA ARG A 132 -12.54 -7.55 6.52
C ARG A 132 -12.29 -7.71 5.02
N CYS A 133 -11.16 -7.23 4.54
CA CYS A 133 -10.80 -7.32 3.13
C CYS A 133 -10.56 -8.76 2.67
N VAL A 134 -9.89 -9.58 3.47
CA VAL A 134 -9.70 -11.01 3.15
C VAL A 134 -11.05 -11.75 3.08
N LYS A 135 -11.98 -11.46 3.97
CA LYS A 135 -13.36 -11.99 3.89
C LYS A 135 -14.11 -11.55 2.63
N MET A 136 -13.77 -10.39 2.06
CA MET A 136 -14.31 -9.93 0.76
C MET A 136 -13.58 -10.53 -0.45
N GLY A 137 -12.57 -11.39 -0.25
CA GLY A 137 -11.81 -12.05 -1.32
C GLY A 137 -10.53 -11.33 -1.75
N PHE A 138 -10.04 -10.38 -0.97
CA PHE A 138 -8.74 -9.77 -1.20
C PHE A 138 -7.60 -10.75 -0.88
N VAL A 139 -6.53 -10.72 -1.68
CA VAL A 139 -5.44 -11.70 -1.59
C VAL A 139 -4.16 -11.19 -0.91
N GLY A 140 -4.16 -9.96 -0.43
CA GLY A 140 -3.03 -9.34 0.24
C GLY A 140 -3.30 -7.88 0.58
N CYS A 141 -2.28 -7.20 1.05
CA CYS A 141 -2.36 -5.79 1.40
C CYS A 141 -1.14 -5.00 0.91
N ASN A 142 -1.28 -3.67 0.84
CA ASN A 142 -0.15 -2.76 0.75
C ASN A 142 0.21 -2.28 2.15
N LEU A 143 1.47 -2.46 2.53
CA LEU A 143 2.01 -2.02 3.81
C LEU A 143 2.91 -0.81 3.59
N ASN A 144 2.56 0.31 4.20
CA ASN A 144 3.37 1.52 4.15
C ASN A 144 4.42 1.52 5.28
N PRO A 145 5.72 1.48 4.95
CA PRO A 145 6.78 1.53 5.96
C PRO A 145 6.92 2.91 6.61
N ASP A 146 6.31 3.94 6.02
CA ASP A 146 6.39 5.33 6.49
C ASP A 146 5.03 6.03 6.49
N PRO A 147 4.15 5.76 7.48
CA PRO A 147 2.87 6.47 7.61
C PRO A 147 3.03 7.95 7.96
N SER A 148 4.25 8.42 8.23
CA SER A 148 4.53 9.84 8.54
C SER A 148 4.72 10.73 7.30
N GLY A 149 4.67 10.17 6.10
CA GLY A 149 4.75 10.94 4.85
C GLY A 149 6.13 11.52 4.56
N GLY A 150 7.18 10.72 4.67
CA GLY A 150 8.54 11.10 4.33
C GLY A 150 9.44 11.46 5.52
N TYR A 151 8.96 11.26 6.76
CA TYR A 151 9.77 11.53 7.96
C TYR A 151 10.31 10.25 8.62
N PHE A 152 9.85 9.08 8.21
CA PHE A 152 10.30 7.78 8.72
C PHE A 152 10.25 7.68 10.25
N ASN A 153 9.16 8.14 10.86
CA ASN A 153 8.97 8.16 12.31
C ASN A 153 8.43 6.83 12.88
N ALA A 154 8.05 5.88 12.04
CA ALA A 154 7.70 4.54 12.48
C ALA A 154 8.96 3.72 12.80
N PRO A 155 8.88 2.74 13.73
CA PRO A 155 9.96 1.77 13.91
C PRO A 155 10.28 1.02 12.60
N PRO A 156 11.54 0.55 12.42
CA PRO A 156 11.89 -0.30 11.28
C PRO A 156 10.92 -1.47 11.13
N LEU A 157 10.67 -1.91 9.88
CA LEU A 157 9.75 -3.03 9.60
C LEU A 157 10.15 -4.35 10.28
N THR A 158 11.36 -4.42 10.81
CA THR A 158 11.89 -5.58 11.55
C THR A 158 11.73 -5.46 13.06
N ASP A 159 11.17 -4.35 13.55
CA ASP A 159 10.91 -4.15 14.97
C ASP A 159 9.70 -4.97 15.42
N LYS A 160 9.72 -5.41 16.68
CA LYS A 160 8.65 -6.20 17.31
C LYS A 160 7.31 -5.42 17.38
N TRP A 161 7.35 -4.12 17.20
CA TRP A 161 6.16 -3.30 17.10
C TRP A 161 5.22 -3.72 15.95
N TRP A 162 5.78 -4.32 14.86
CA TRP A 162 5.04 -4.84 13.73
C TRP A 162 4.53 -6.28 13.92
N TYR A 163 5.07 -7.02 14.88
CA TYR A 163 4.82 -8.46 15.05
C TYR A 163 3.35 -8.85 15.14
N PRO A 164 2.48 -8.14 15.91
CA PRO A 164 1.06 -8.50 15.96
C PRO A 164 0.38 -8.47 14.58
N PHE A 165 0.82 -7.56 13.69
CA PHE A 165 0.32 -7.50 12.33
C PHE A 165 0.88 -8.64 11.47
N TYR A 166 2.16 -8.98 11.63
CA TYR A 166 2.80 -10.11 10.91
C TYR A 166 2.23 -11.46 11.31
N GLU A 167 1.95 -11.66 12.58
CA GLU A 167 1.24 -12.85 13.07
C GLU A 167 -0.11 -13.02 12.34
N LYS A 168 -0.86 -11.94 12.18
CA LYS A 168 -2.13 -11.96 11.46
C LYS A 168 -1.96 -12.21 9.96
N MET A 169 -0.94 -11.65 9.33
CA MET A 169 -0.63 -11.93 7.92
C MET A 169 -0.29 -13.42 7.70
N VAL A 170 0.46 -14.02 8.61
CA VAL A 170 0.81 -15.45 8.58
C VAL A 170 -0.44 -16.30 8.81
N GLU A 171 -1.27 -15.96 9.79
CA GLU A 171 -2.53 -16.65 10.07
C GLU A 171 -3.46 -16.68 8.85
N LEU A 172 -3.56 -15.55 8.14
CA LEU A 172 -4.40 -15.40 6.95
C LEU A 172 -3.72 -15.88 5.65
N ASP A 173 -2.45 -16.25 5.70
CA ASP A 173 -1.59 -16.62 4.56
C ASP A 173 -1.58 -15.55 3.44
N VAL A 174 -1.54 -14.27 3.80
CA VAL A 174 -1.55 -13.16 2.84
C VAL A 174 -0.21 -12.44 2.77
N PRO A 175 0.29 -12.08 1.57
CA PRO A 175 1.47 -11.25 1.39
C PRO A 175 1.15 -9.77 1.62
N ALA A 176 2.19 -8.98 1.96
CA ALA A 176 2.14 -7.54 1.86
C ALA A 176 3.10 -7.01 0.79
N MET A 177 2.62 -6.09 -0.03
CA MET A 177 3.48 -5.27 -0.88
C MET A 177 3.94 -4.06 -0.09
N ILE A 178 5.24 -3.86 0.00
CA ILE A 178 5.81 -2.66 0.60
C ILE A 178 5.59 -1.50 -0.37
N HIS A 179 4.87 -0.48 0.09
CA HIS A 179 4.57 0.67 -0.73
C HIS A 179 4.30 1.92 0.11
N VAL A 180 5.16 2.94 0.02
CA VAL A 180 4.90 4.22 0.68
C VAL A 180 3.77 4.99 -0.02
N SER A 181 3.11 5.89 0.71
CA SER A 181 2.20 6.89 0.14
C SER A 181 2.97 8.13 -0.33
N GLY A 182 2.27 9.16 -0.81
CA GLY A 182 2.91 10.42 -1.17
C GLY A 182 3.59 11.09 0.03
N SER A 183 4.75 11.72 -0.20
CA SER A 183 5.47 12.47 0.83
C SER A 183 4.89 13.87 1.03
N CYS A 184 4.81 14.33 2.26
CA CYS A 184 4.58 15.72 2.65
C CYS A 184 5.86 16.42 3.17
N ASN A 185 6.99 15.70 3.22
CA ASN A 185 8.26 16.24 3.62
C ASN A 185 8.84 17.10 2.46
N PRO A 186 9.12 18.40 2.67
CA PRO A 186 9.60 19.27 1.61
C PRO A 186 11.00 18.89 1.07
N ASN A 187 11.75 18.05 1.80
CA ASN A 187 13.07 17.59 1.37
C ASN A 187 13.00 16.40 0.40
N PHE A 188 11.83 15.82 0.18
CA PHE A 188 11.65 14.72 -0.74
C PHE A 188 10.79 15.11 -1.93
N HIS A 189 11.11 14.56 -3.11
CA HIS A 189 10.14 14.51 -4.19
C HIS A 189 8.93 13.68 -3.74
N ALA A 190 7.73 14.21 -3.94
CA ALA A 190 6.50 13.69 -3.34
C ALA A 190 6.18 12.22 -3.67
N THR A 191 6.70 11.70 -4.76
CA THR A 191 6.49 10.31 -5.21
C THR A 191 7.80 9.61 -5.54
N GLY A 192 8.27 9.65 -6.77
CA GLY A 192 9.34 8.82 -7.32
C GLY A 192 10.55 8.56 -6.41
N ALA A 193 11.27 9.60 -5.98
CA ALA A 193 12.44 9.42 -5.10
C ALA A 193 12.04 8.87 -3.72
N HIS A 194 10.90 9.32 -3.17
CA HIS A 194 10.41 8.82 -1.89
C HIS A 194 10.05 7.33 -1.96
N TYR A 195 9.44 6.89 -3.05
CA TYR A 195 9.11 5.46 -3.26
C TYR A 195 10.36 4.59 -3.29
N ILE A 196 11.35 4.95 -4.11
CA ILE A 196 12.60 4.21 -4.21
C ILE A 196 13.34 4.16 -2.87
N ASN A 197 13.34 5.25 -2.10
CA ASN A 197 13.94 5.28 -0.76
C ASN A 197 13.21 4.36 0.22
N GLY A 198 11.88 4.39 0.24
CA GLY A 198 11.07 3.55 1.12
C GLY A 198 11.28 2.05 0.84
N ASP A 199 11.23 1.67 -0.45
CA ASP A 199 11.43 0.29 -0.87
C ASP A 199 12.85 -0.21 -0.56
N THR A 200 13.87 0.61 -0.87
CA THR A 200 15.27 0.27 -0.59
C THR A 200 15.52 0.10 0.91
N THR A 201 14.97 1.01 1.71
CA THR A 201 15.09 0.97 3.18
C THR A 201 14.44 -0.30 3.73
N ALA A 202 13.22 -0.62 3.32
CA ALA A 202 12.51 -1.82 3.74
C ALA A 202 13.29 -3.09 3.34
N PHE A 203 13.76 -3.17 2.11
CA PHE A 203 14.54 -4.30 1.61
C PHE A 203 15.82 -4.52 2.44
N MET A 204 16.57 -3.44 2.70
CA MET A 204 17.79 -3.54 3.52
C MET A 204 17.49 -3.94 4.97
N GLN A 205 16.40 -3.45 5.56
CA GLN A 205 15.96 -3.90 6.89
C GLN A 205 15.70 -5.40 6.91
N PHE A 206 15.00 -5.95 5.93
CA PHE A 206 14.73 -7.40 5.85
C PHE A 206 16.00 -8.23 5.66
N LEU A 207 16.95 -7.77 4.85
CA LEU A 207 18.21 -8.49 4.60
C LEU A 207 19.12 -8.56 5.85
N THR A 208 19.07 -7.54 6.70
CA THR A 208 19.99 -7.39 7.84
C THR A 208 19.39 -7.80 9.18
N SER A 209 18.22 -8.46 9.17
CA SER A 209 17.49 -8.86 10.36
C SER A 209 17.20 -10.34 10.42
N ASP A 210 16.71 -10.77 11.57
CA ASP A 210 16.26 -12.14 11.82
C ASP A 210 14.73 -12.32 11.66
N LEU A 211 14.03 -11.33 11.07
CA LEU A 211 12.57 -11.36 10.94
C LEU A 211 12.04 -12.67 10.34
N PHE A 212 12.67 -13.17 9.29
CA PHE A 212 12.25 -14.42 8.65
C PHE A 212 12.68 -15.69 9.41
N LYS A 213 13.47 -15.58 10.48
CA LYS A 213 13.65 -16.66 11.45
C LYS A 213 12.44 -16.74 12.38
N ASP A 214 11.92 -15.56 12.80
CA ASP A 214 10.74 -15.49 13.66
C ASP A 214 9.46 -15.83 12.88
N PHE A 215 9.38 -15.42 11.59
CA PHE A 215 8.25 -15.64 10.70
C PHE A 215 8.66 -16.30 9.37
N PRO A 216 8.94 -17.63 9.34
CA PRO A 216 9.45 -18.28 8.13
C PRO A 216 8.51 -18.29 6.92
N THR A 217 7.21 -18.12 7.15
CA THR A 217 6.18 -18.11 6.10
C THR A 217 5.68 -16.71 5.72
N LEU A 218 6.20 -15.67 6.37
CA LEU A 218 5.85 -14.28 6.07
C LEU A 218 6.33 -13.90 4.66
N LYS A 219 5.48 -13.23 3.91
CA LYS A 219 5.73 -12.92 2.49
C LYS A 219 5.65 -11.42 2.26
N PHE A 220 6.69 -10.87 1.66
CA PHE A 220 6.70 -9.48 1.17
C PHE A 220 7.01 -9.40 -0.32
N ILE A 221 6.42 -8.40 -0.95
CA ILE A 221 6.74 -7.96 -2.31
C ILE A 221 7.35 -6.58 -2.19
N ILE A 222 8.56 -6.39 -2.70
CA ILE A 222 9.19 -5.07 -2.75
C ILE A 222 8.88 -4.47 -4.12
N SER A 223 8.17 -3.35 -4.13
CA SER A 223 7.72 -2.70 -5.36
C SER A 223 8.87 -2.04 -6.15
N HIS A 224 8.57 -1.47 -7.31
CA HIS A 224 9.49 -0.71 -8.17
C HIS A 224 10.81 -1.44 -8.50
N GLY A 225 10.75 -2.78 -8.64
CA GLY A 225 11.90 -3.62 -8.97
C GLY A 225 12.91 -3.79 -7.83
N GLY A 226 12.47 -3.67 -6.58
CA GLY A 226 13.33 -3.76 -5.39
C GLY A 226 14.01 -2.45 -5.03
N GLY A 227 13.44 -1.33 -5.44
CA GLY A 227 14.01 0.00 -5.15
C GLY A 227 15.35 0.22 -5.86
N ALA A 228 16.30 0.87 -5.17
CA ALA A 228 17.65 1.12 -5.69
C ALA A 228 18.55 -0.12 -5.71
N ASP A 229 18.12 -1.22 -5.08
CA ASP A 229 18.92 -2.45 -4.98
C ASP A 229 19.01 -3.24 -6.30
N ARG A 230 18.42 -2.77 -7.37
CA ARG A 230 18.56 -3.34 -8.72
C ARG A 230 20.03 -3.57 -9.16
N LYS A 231 20.99 -2.91 -8.51
CA LYS A 231 22.43 -3.11 -8.69
C LYS A 231 23.00 -4.23 -7.82
N SER A 232 22.55 -4.38 -6.58
CA SER A 232 23.12 -5.37 -5.65
C SER A 232 22.76 -6.79 -6.02
N THR A 233 21.62 -7.05 -6.66
CA THR A 233 21.31 -8.37 -7.22
C THR A 233 22.25 -8.78 -8.36
N ARG A 234 22.89 -7.81 -9.06
CA ARG A 234 23.94 -8.10 -10.05
C ARG A 234 25.36 -8.05 -9.48
N LEU A 235 25.57 -7.39 -8.34
CA LEU A 235 26.87 -7.26 -7.66
C LEU A 235 27.06 -8.29 -6.54
N ASN A 236 26.07 -9.09 -6.25
CA ASN A 236 26.03 -10.06 -5.15
C ASN A 236 27.06 -11.19 -5.21
N SER A 237 27.84 -11.30 -6.30
CA SER A 237 28.97 -12.23 -6.34
C SER A 237 30.29 -11.63 -5.84
N SER A 238 30.45 -10.30 -5.82
CA SER A 238 31.73 -9.67 -5.43
C SER A 238 31.70 -8.90 -4.11
N HIS A 239 30.63 -8.18 -3.79
CA HIS A 239 30.58 -7.37 -2.55
C HIS A 239 30.13 -8.14 -1.30
N MET A 240 29.37 -9.23 -1.44
CA MET A 240 29.05 -10.10 -0.28
C MET A 240 30.26 -10.88 0.24
N SER A 241 31.32 -11.03 -0.56
CA SER A 241 32.57 -11.64 -0.09
C SER A 241 33.42 -10.71 0.79
N GLU A 242 33.26 -9.39 0.63
CA GLU A 242 33.99 -8.41 1.44
C GLU A 242 33.35 -8.14 2.81
N SER A 243 32.05 -8.34 2.97
CA SER A 243 31.39 -8.21 4.29
C SER A 243 31.51 -9.44 5.20
N ARG A 244 32.19 -10.49 4.75
CA ARG A 244 32.54 -11.68 5.57
C ARG A 244 33.99 -11.64 6.04
N MET A 245 34.46 -10.52 6.56
CA MET A 245 35.67 -10.51 7.32
C MET A 245 35.44 -11.23 8.66
N PRO A 246 36.14 -12.30 8.99
CA PRO A 246 36.06 -12.90 10.33
C PRO A 246 36.57 -11.84 11.30
N SER A 247 35.79 -11.56 12.32
CA SER A 247 36.28 -10.88 13.52
C SER A 247 37.43 -11.74 14.10
N SER A 248 38.65 -11.22 14.02
CA SER A 248 39.81 -11.73 14.75
C SER A 248 39.61 -11.56 16.24
#